data_d58182f28ec2229cbbf35d07a5fbcd09
#
_entry.id   d58182f28ec2229cbbf35d07a5fbcd09
#
_cell.length_a   1.000
_cell.length_b   1.000
_cell.length_c   1.000
_cell.angle_alpha   90.00
_cell.angle_beta   90.00
_cell.angle_gamma   90.00
#
_symmetry.space_group_name_H-M   'P 1'
#
loop_
_entity.id
_entity.type
_entity.pdbx_description
1 polymer ?
#
loop_
_entity_poly.entity_id
_entity_poly.type
_entity_poly.pdbx_seq_one_letter_code
_entity_poly.pdbx_strand_id
1 'polypeptide(L)'
;MDEEFKRAGVNTVTSANGFTVEARFAEVSYDDVAGHVEIYAEWGGDPTEVILYKRSLNGMATSRVDTVLSNVTRALKYLGHRVEIRSDH
;
A
#
# COMPACT_ATOMS: atom_id res chain seq x y z
N MET A 1 -4.58 -19.01 14.51
CA MET A 1 -4.45 -17.63 14.12
C MET A 1 -4.51 -17.47 12.63
N ASP A 2 -5.39 -16.62 12.16
CA ASP A 2 -5.58 -16.45 10.74
C ASP A 2 -4.52 -15.56 10.17
N GLU A 3 -4.00 -15.94 9.03
CA GLU A 3 -3.10 -15.09 8.31
C GLU A 3 -3.87 -14.27 7.31
N GLU A 4 -3.87 -12.99 7.49
CA GLU A 4 -4.52 -12.11 6.55
C GLU A 4 -3.79 -12.08 5.22
N PHE A 5 -2.46 -12.20 5.23
CA PHE A 5 -1.64 -11.96 4.05
C PHE A 5 -0.92 -13.18 3.57
N LYS A 6 -0.74 -13.26 2.25
CA LYS A 6 0.02 -14.29 1.58
C LYS A 6 0.88 -13.65 0.52
N ARG A 7 2.12 -14.08 0.40
CA ARG A 7 2.96 -13.61 -0.69
C ARG A 7 2.48 -14.22 -2.00
N ALA A 8 2.32 -13.37 -3.01
CA ALA A 8 1.95 -13.80 -4.35
C ALA A 8 3.07 -13.55 -5.34
N GLY A 9 4.18 -12.96 -4.88
CA GLY A 9 5.34 -12.68 -5.69
C GLY A 9 6.40 -12.06 -4.81
N VAL A 10 7.49 -11.58 -5.41
CA VAL A 10 8.59 -11.01 -4.63
C VAL A 10 8.12 -9.80 -3.83
N ASN A 11 7.35 -8.93 -4.47
CA ASN A 11 6.87 -7.71 -3.84
C ASN A 11 5.36 -7.61 -3.90
N THR A 12 4.66 -8.73 -3.97
CA THR A 12 3.22 -8.77 -4.10
C THR A 12 2.61 -9.58 -2.98
N VAL A 13 1.56 -9.03 -2.39
CA VAL A 13 0.87 -9.64 -1.26
C VAL A 13 -0.63 -9.63 -1.54
N THR A 14 -1.29 -10.74 -1.29
CA THR A 14 -2.76 -10.79 -1.33
C THR A 14 -3.29 -10.91 0.08
N SER A 15 -4.45 -10.34 0.30
CA SER A 15 -5.11 -10.37 1.59
C SER A 15 -6.35 -11.25 1.53
N ALA A 16 -6.60 -11.99 2.61
CA ALA A 16 -7.84 -12.74 2.74
C ALA A 16 -9.06 -11.82 2.77
N ASN A 17 -8.85 -10.52 2.99
CA ASN A 17 -9.94 -9.55 2.98
C ASN A 17 -10.23 -8.98 1.60
N GLY A 18 -9.61 -9.52 0.57
CA GLY A 18 -10.01 -9.23 -0.80
C GLY A 18 -9.26 -8.11 -1.49
N PHE A 19 -8.03 -7.85 -1.08
CA PHE A 19 -7.20 -6.86 -1.80
C PHE A 19 -5.81 -7.40 -2.09
N THR A 20 -5.15 -6.77 -3.05
CA THR A 20 -3.79 -7.13 -3.45
C THR A 20 -2.95 -5.87 -3.47
N VAL A 21 -1.72 -5.97 -2.97
CA VAL A 21 -0.78 -4.87 -2.95
C VAL A 21 0.51 -5.30 -3.60
N GLU A 22 1.01 -4.47 -4.52
CA GLU A 22 2.28 -4.73 -5.18
C GLU A 22 3.19 -3.51 -5.03
N ALA A 23 4.37 -3.71 -4.46
CA ALA A 23 5.34 -2.64 -4.29
C ALA A 23 6.19 -2.54 -5.56
N ARG A 24 6.17 -1.37 -6.20
CA ARG A 24 6.92 -1.11 -7.41
C ARG A 24 7.94 -0.03 -7.15
N PHE A 25 8.71 0.30 -8.19
CA PHE A 25 9.83 1.23 -8.04
C PHE A 25 9.40 2.61 -7.54
N ALA A 26 8.42 3.23 -8.17
CA ALA A 26 8.02 4.58 -7.82
C ALA A 26 6.57 4.65 -7.35
N GLU A 27 5.93 3.51 -7.14
CA GLU A 27 4.53 3.49 -6.78
C GLU A 27 4.15 2.17 -6.15
N VAL A 28 3.03 2.18 -5.46
CA VAL A 28 2.46 0.97 -4.90
C VAL A 28 1.09 0.79 -5.54
N SER A 29 0.87 -0.39 -6.13
CA SER A 29 -0.41 -0.73 -6.74
C SER A 29 -1.29 -1.39 -5.71
N TYR A 30 -2.56 -1.04 -5.72
CA TYR A 30 -3.55 -1.59 -4.80
C TYR A 30 -4.80 -1.93 -5.58
N ASP A 31 -5.30 -3.14 -5.41
CA ASP A 31 -6.53 -3.60 -6.06
C ASP A 31 -7.46 -4.21 -5.06
N ASP A 32 -8.74 -3.84 -5.13
CA ASP A 32 -9.78 -4.51 -4.35
C ASP A 32 -11.06 -4.54 -5.19
N VAL A 33 -12.16 -4.97 -4.56
CA VAL A 33 -13.42 -5.10 -5.30
C VAL A 33 -13.92 -3.78 -5.84
N ALA A 34 -13.51 -2.67 -5.22
CA ALA A 34 -13.96 -1.34 -5.65
C ALA A 34 -13.08 -0.76 -6.75
N GLY A 35 -11.95 -1.39 -7.07
CA GLY A 35 -11.12 -0.96 -8.19
C GLY A 35 -9.65 -0.92 -7.88
N HIS A 36 -8.92 -0.35 -8.82
CA HIS A 36 -7.47 -0.26 -8.80
C HIS A 36 -7.05 1.15 -8.37
N VAL A 37 -6.02 1.22 -7.53
CA VAL A 37 -5.48 2.49 -7.06
C VAL A 37 -3.96 2.43 -7.14
N GLU A 38 -3.33 3.51 -7.59
CA GLU A 38 -1.87 3.62 -7.56
C GLU A 38 -1.47 4.74 -6.63
N ILE A 39 -0.53 4.45 -5.73
CA ILE A 39 -0.07 5.40 -4.75
C ILE A 39 1.37 5.73 -5.05
N TYR A 40 1.65 7.01 -5.22
CA TYR A 40 3.01 7.45 -5.46
C TYR A 40 3.85 7.13 -4.22
N ALA A 41 5.00 6.51 -4.44
CA ALA A 41 5.84 6.05 -3.35
C ALA A 41 7.29 6.39 -3.61
N GLU A 42 8.02 6.60 -2.51
CA GLU A 42 9.43 6.88 -2.59
C GLU A 42 10.14 5.99 -1.57
N TRP A 43 11.18 5.31 -2.01
CA TRP A 43 11.92 4.45 -1.11
C TRP A 43 12.98 5.30 -0.41
N GLY A 44 13.11 5.13 0.91
CA GLY A 44 14.05 5.90 1.70
C GLY A 44 15.47 5.41 1.53
N GLY A 45 16.39 6.02 2.28
CA GLY A 45 17.78 5.61 2.26
C GLY A 45 17.97 4.20 2.76
N ASP A 46 17.12 3.76 3.67
CA ASP A 46 17.09 2.39 4.17
C ASP A 46 16.19 1.59 3.22
N PRO A 47 16.64 0.48 2.64
CA PRO A 47 15.82 -0.25 1.68
C PRO A 47 14.54 -0.83 2.27
N THR A 48 14.38 -0.84 3.58
CA THR A 48 13.15 -1.32 4.18
C THR A 48 12.14 -0.19 4.42
N GLU A 49 12.47 1.05 4.06
CA GLU A 49 11.61 2.19 4.35
C GLU A 49 10.93 2.69 3.09
N VAL A 50 9.63 2.96 3.17
CA VAL A 50 8.87 3.50 2.04
C VAL A 50 8.02 4.66 2.50
N ILE A 51 7.95 5.70 1.69
CA ILE A 51 7.13 6.89 1.92
C ILE A 51 6.01 6.88 0.91
N LEU A 52 4.78 6.93 1.40
CA LEU A 52 3.59 6.98 0.55
C LEU A 52 3.07 8.41 0.53
N TYR A 53 2.75 8.91 -0.65
CA TYR A 53 2.28 10.28 -0.81
C TYR A 53 0.78 10.29 -0.99
N LYS A 54 0.10 10.81 0.02
CA LYS A 54 -1.35 10.83 0.08
C LYS A 54 -1.96 11.68 -1.03
N ARG A 55 -1.19 12.64 -1.55
CA ARG A 55 -1.69 13.51 -2.62
C ARG A 55 -2.07 12.74 -3.89
N SER A 56 -1.50 11.55 -4.08
CA SER A 56 -1.87 10.74 -5.25
C SER A 56 -3.29 10.21 -5.14
N LEU A 57 -3.91 10.36 -3.98
CA LEU A 57 -5.27 9.91 -3.75
C LEU A 57 -6.25 11.08 -3.70
N ASN A 58 -5.83 12.26 -4.15
CA ASN A 58 -6.73 13.41 -4.22
C ASN A 58 -7.89 13.09 -5.16
N GLY A 59 -9.06 13.52 -4.76
CA GLY A 59 -10.26 13.25 -5.55
C GLY A 59 -11.03 12.03 -5.11
N MET A 60 -10.44 11.21 -4.25
CA MET A 60 -11.14 10.05 -3.70
C MET A 60 -11.89 10.46 -2.44
N ALA A 61 -12.97 9.75 -2.15
CA ALA A 61 -13.70 9.95 -0.90
C ALA A 61 -12.78 9.65 0.28
N THR A 62 -12.92 10.43 1.35
CA THR A 62 -12.06 10.29 2.53
C THR A 62 -12.08 8.88 3.09
N SER A 63 -13.26 8.27 3.18
CA SER A 63 -13.37 6.90 3.72
C SER A 63 -12.61 5.91 2.83
N ARG A 64 -12.62 6.13 1.52
CA ARG A 64 -11.90 5.27 0.60
C ARG A 64 -10.38 5.43 0.79
N VAL A 65 -9.93 6.67 0.94
CA VAL A 65 -8.52 6.97 1.17
C VAL A 65 -8.04 6.26 2.44
N ASP A 66 -8.81 6.37 3.52
CA ASP A 66 -8.44 5.76 4.78
C ASP A 66 -8.34 4.25 4.67
N THR A 67 -9.29 3.63 3.98
CA THR A 67 -9.29 2.18 3.78
C THR A 67 -8.08 1.75 2.97
N VAL A 68 -7.81 2.43 1.87
CA VAL A 68 -6.70 2.07 1.00
C VAL A 68 -5.37 2.22 1.74
N LEU A 69 -5.17 3.34 2.42
CA LEU A 69 -3.90 3.56 3.12
C LEU A 69 -3.71 2.58 4.27
N SER A 70 -4.76 2.28 4.99
CA SER A 70 -4.68 1.29 6.08
C SER A 70 -4.29 -0.07 5.53
N ASN A 71 -4.94 -0.50 4.46
CA ASN A 71 -4.69 -1.81 3.87
C ASN A 71 -3.28 -1.91 3.28
N VAL A 72 -2.85 -0.85 2.58
CA VAL A 72 -1.52 -0.82 1.99
C VAL A 72 -0.45 -0.83 3.07
N THR A 73 -0.65 -0.06 4.12
CA THR A 73 0.31 0.01 5.22
C THR A 73 0.51 -1.36 5.85
N ARG A 74 -0.59 -2.07 6.12
CA ARG A 74 -0.48 -3.39 6.74
C ARG A 74 0.21 -4.37 5.81
N ALA A 75 -0.07 -4.31 4.52
CA ALA A 75 0.55 -5.21 3.55
C ALA A 75 2.05 -4.95 3.42
N LEU A 76 2.45 -3.68 3.38
CA LEU A 76 3.86 -3.35 3.27
C LEU A 76 4.62 -3.72 4.55
N LYS A 77 3.99 -3.60 5.70
CA LYS A 77 4.60 -4.05 6.94
C LYS A 77 4.78 -5.56 6.94
N TYR A 78 3.82 -6.28 6.39
CA TYR A 78 3.94 -7.72 6.26
C TYR A 78 5.17 -8.09 5.41
N LEU A 79 5.46 -7.29 4.39
CA LEU A 79 6.63 -7.51 3.54
C LEU A 79 7.94 -7.07 4.21
N GLY A 80 7.87 -6.47 5.38
CA GLY A 80 9.06 -6.09 6.12
C GLY A 80 9.45 -4.63 6.00
N HIS A 81 8.58 -3.81 5.42
CA HIS A 81 8.88 -2.39 5.22
C HIS A 81 8.36 -1.54 6.35
N ARG A 82 9.07 -0.43 6.62
CA ARG A 82 8.56 0.62 7.48
C ARG A 82 7.86 1.64 6.59
N VAL A 83 6.69 2.07 6.99
CA VAL A 83 5.84 2.89 6.14
C VAL A 83 5.64 4.26 6.78
N GLU A 84 5.90 5.30 6.00
CA GLU A 84 5.57 6.66 6.38
C GLU A 84 4.57 7.19 5.38
N ILE A 85 3.53 7.89 5.86
CA ILE A 85 2.53 8.48 4.98
C ILE A 85 2.67 9.99 5.10
N ARG A 86 2.84 10.66 3.96
CA ARG A 86 2.93 12.10 3.92
C ARG A 86 1.70 12.67 3.22
N SER A 87 1.09 13.65 3.85
CA SER A 87 -0.10 14.28 3.30
C SER A 87 0.19 15.60 2.63
N ASP A 88 1.40 16.10 2.75
CA ASP A 88 1.74 17.34 2.07
C ASP A 88 2.06 17.08 0.62
N HIS A 89 2.12 18.15 -0.10
CA HIS A 89 2.25 18.09 -1.50
C HIS A 89 3.63 18.26 -2.03
#